data_fb698463c3ad6835afaa9879320b7073
#
_entry.id   fb698463c3ad6835afaa9879320b7073
#
_cell.length_a   1.000
_cell.length_b   1.000
_cell.length_c   1.000
_cell.angle_alpha   90.00
_cell.angle_beta   90.00
_cell.angle_gamma   90.00
#
_symmetry.space_group_name_H-M   'P 1'
#
loop_
_entity.id
_entity.type
_entity.pdbx_description
1 polymer ?
#
loop_
_entity_poly.entity_id
_entity_poly.type
_entity_poly.pdbx_seq_one_letter_code
_entity_poly.pdbx_strand_id
1 'polypeptide(L)'
;MAAEIQPKPLTRKPILLQRVEGSQEVVNMAVIVPKEEGVISVSEDRTVRVWLKRDSGQYWPSIYHAMPSPCSCMSFNPETRRLSIGLDNGTISEFILSEDYNKMTPVKNYQAHQSRVTMILFVLELEWVLSTGQDKQFAWHCSESGQRLGGYRTSAVASGLQFDVETRHVFIGDHSGQVTILKLEQENCTLVTTFRGHTGGVTALCWDPVQRVLFSGSSDHSVIMWDIGGRKGTAIELQGHNDKVQALSYAQHTRQLISCGGDGGIVVWNMDVERQETPEWLDSDSCQKCDQPFFWNFKQMWDSKKIGLRQHHCRKCGKAVCGKCSSKRSSIPLMGFEFEVRVCDSCHEAITDEDVLKVYPTKSAVEKWQKKPIFRKPAAAAWGSSCLLSHLPVSGASSQQSSLAPGAPGSC
;
A
#
# COMPACT_ATOMS: atom_id res chain seq x y z
N MET A 1 -6.28 44.97 7.09
CA MET A 1 -7.41 44.20 6.54
C MET A 1 -6.80 43.14 5.63
N ALA A 2 -6.65 41.91 6.13
CA ALA A 2 -6.19 40.78 5.34
C ALA A 2 -7.40 40.27 4.53
N ALA A 3 -7.26 40.25 3.21
CA ALA A 3 -8.29 39.70 2.32
C ALA A 3 -8.38 38.20 2.54
N GLU A 4 -9.48 37.73 3.07
CA GLU A 4 -9.83 36.31 3.11
C GLU A 4 -9.95 35.79 1.68
N ILE A 5 -8.97 34.99 1.25
CA ILE A 5 -9.05 34.25 -0.02
C ILE A 5 -10.03 33.10 0.19
N GLN A 6 -11.28 33.29 -0.18
CA GLN A 6 -12.22 32.18 -0.23
C GLN A 6 -11.78 31.20 -1.32
N PRO A 7 -11.62 29.90 -1.00
CA PRO A 7 -11.28 28.90 -2.00
C PRO A 7 -12.43 28.84 -3.03
N LYS A 8 -12.14 29.24 -4.26
CA LYS A 8 -13.07 29.04 -5.39
C LYS A 8 -13.38 27.54 -5.52
N PRO A 9 -14.65 27.14 -5.55
CA PRO A 9 -14.99 25.75 -5.80
C PRO A 9 -14.38 25.32 -7.13
N LEU A 10 -13.74 24.14 -7.15
CA LEU A 10 -13.19 23.53 -8.37
C LEU A 10 -14.35 23.33 -9.36
N THR A 11 -14.48 24.23 -10.32
CA THR A 11 -15.53 24.17 -11.35
C THR A 11 -15.16 23.24 -12.50
N ARG A 12 -13.92 22.71 -12.52
CA ARG A 12 -13.44 21.82 -13.57
C ARG A 12 -13.63 20.37 -13.13
N LYS A 13 -14.53 19.67 -13.81
CA LYS A 13 -14.65 18.22 -13.71
C LYS A 13 -13.54 17.56 -14.52
N PRO A 14 -12.93 16.45 -14.05
CA PRO A 14 -12.02 15.64 -14.86
C PRO A 14 -12.74 15.19 -16.15
N ILE A 15 -12.05 15.30 -17.27
CA ILE A 15 -12.56 14.84 -18.57
C ILE A 15 -11.65 13.67 -18.99
N LEU A 16 -12.26 12.59 -19.46
CA LEU A 16 -11.52 11.50 -20.09
C LEU A 16 -10.95 12.01 -21.42
N LEU A 17 -9.62 12.11 -21.50
CA LEU A 17 -8.94 12.53 -22.73
C LEU A 17 -8.93 11.41 -23.75
N GLN A 18 -8.44 10.24 -23.34
CA GLN A 18 -8.37 9.05 -24.19
C GLN A 18 -8.24 7.80 -23.33
N ARG A 19 -8.80 6.70 -23.84
CA ARG A 19 -8.49 5.36 -23.38
C ARG A 19 -7.47 4.76 -24.34
N VAL A 20 -6.25 4.54 -23.83
CA VAL A 20 -5.16 3.94 -24.62
C VAL A 20 -5.29 2.42 -24.52
N GLU A 21 -5.50 1.78 -25.66
CA GLU A 21 -5.67 0.34 -25.77
C GLU A 21 -4.53 -0.24 -26.61
N GLY A 22 -4.04 -1.42 -26.25
CA GLY A 22 -2.96 -2.05 -27.03
C GLY A 22 -2.23 -3.15 -26.26
N SER A 23 -2.27 -3.16 -24.92
CA SER A 23 -1.75 -4.29 -24.15
C SER A 23 -2.74 -5.44 -24.22
N GLN A 24 -2.21 -6.65 -24.44
CA GLN A 24 -3.01 -7.88 -24.53
C GLN A 24 -3.28 -8.50 -23.15
N GLU A 25 -2.45 -8.11 -22.16
CA GLU A 25 -2.48 -8.60 -20.80
C GLU A 25 -2.53 -7.44 -19.82
N VAL A 26 -2.43 -7.74 -18.52
CA VAL A 26 -2.48 -6.75 -17.46
C VAL A 26 -1.34 -5.72 -17.59
N VAL A 27 -1.68 -4.45 -17.50
CA VAL A 27 -0.72 -3.36 -17.37
C VAL A 27 -0.36 -3.24 -15.89
N ASN A 28 0.88 -3.56 -15.55
CA ASN A 28 1.35 -3.56 -14.17
C ASN A 28 1.67 -2.18 -13.65
N MET A 29 2.18 -1.30 -14.51
CA MET A 29 2.55 0.06 -14.13
C MET A 29 2.49 1.01 -15.33
N ALA A 30 2.10 2.25 -15.07
CA ALA A 30 2.16 3.33 -16.04
C ALA A 30 2.64 4.62 -15.36
N VAL A 31 3.44 5.41 -16.06
CA VAL A 31 3.93 6.72 -15.60
C VAL A 31 3.72 7.77 -16.68
N ILE A 32 3.47 9.01 -16.25
CA ILE A 32 3.40 10.16 -17.15
C ILE A 32 4.82 10.64 -17.43
N VAL A 33 5.11 10.95 -18.69
CA VAL A 33 6.34 11.62 -19.09
C VAL A 33 6.13 13.12 -18.88
N PRO A 34 6.82 13.74 -17.91
CA PRO A 34 6.68 15.17 -17.65
C PRO A 34 7.05 15.99 -18.89
N LYS A 35 6.29 17.07 -19.14
CA LYS A 35 6.47 18.04 -20.25
C LYS A 35 6.10 17.52 -21.65
N GLU A 36 6.09 16.22 -21.91
CA GLU A 36 5.84 15.64 -23.25
C GLU A 36 4.40 15.16 -23.45
N GLU A 37 3.55 15.32 -22.44
CA GLU A 37 2.19 14.76 -22.46
C GLU A 37 2.16 13.28 -22.92
N GLY A 38 3.20 12.52 -22.50
CA GLY A 38 3.38 11.11 -22.86
C GLY A 38 3.09 10.17 -21.69
N VAL A 39 2.97 8.89 -22.02
CA VAL A 39 2.79 7.80 -21.04
C VAL A 39 3.75 6.67 -21.36
N ILE A 40 4.44 6.15 -20.34
CA ILE A 40 5.20 4.90 -20.44
C ILE A 40 4.41 3.83 -19.71
N SER A 41 4.23 2.66 -20.31
CA SER A 41 3.54 1.53 -19.69
C SER A 41 4.34 0.24 -19.82
N VAL A 42 4.25 -0.61 -18.79
CA VAL A 42 4.81 -1.97 -18.77
C VAL A 42 3.73 -2.98 -18.46
N SER A 43 3.79 -4.13 -19.12
CA SER A 43 2.70 -5.12 -19.11
C SER A 43 3.21 -6.55 -18.97
N GLU A 44 2.30 -7.43 -18.51
CA GLU A 44 2.50 -8.89 -18.48
C GLU A 44 2.70 -9.48 -19.90
N ASP A 45 2.25 -8.82 -20.95
CA ASP A 45 2.45 -9.22 -22.34
C ASP A 45 3.91 -9.09 -22.82
N ARG A 46 4.84 -8.84 -21.91
CA ARG A 46 6.27 -8.62 -22.13
C ARG A 46 6.58 -7.41 -22.98
N THR A 47 5.76 -6.37 -22.92
CA THR A 47 6.00 -5.16 -23.70
C THR A 47 6.19 -3.94 -22.82
N VAL A 48 7.06 -3.07 -23.30
CA VAL A 48 7.21 -1.68 -22.86
C VAL A 48 6.70 -0.81 -23.97
N ARG A 49 5.82 0.11 -23.66
CA ARG A 49 5.23 1.02 -24.64
C ARG A 49 5.37 2.45 -24.17
N VAL A 50 5.71 3.32 -25.13
CA VAL A 50 5.68 4.76 -24.93
C VAL A 50 4.63 5.35 -25.87
N TRP A 51 3.74 6.11 -25.31
CA TRP A 51 2.64 6.77 -25.99
C TRP A 51 2.87 8.27 -25.92
N LEU A 52 2.86 8.94 -27.04
CA LEU A 52 2.99 10.40 -27.11
C LEU A 52 1.70 11.02 -27.66
N LYS A 53 1.31 12.14 -27.09
CA LYS A 53 0.20 12.93 -27.56
C LYS A 53 0.61 13.64 -28.85
N ARG A 54 -0.20 13.52 -29.88
CA ARG A 54 -0.02 14.21 -31.16
C ARG A 54 -0.81 15.53 -31.19
N ASP A 55 -0.55 16.37 -32.19
CA ASP A 55 -1.26 17.65 -32.40
C ASP A 55 -2.79 17.48 -32.50
N SER A 56 -3.24 16.32 -32.92
CA SER A 56 -4.67 15.93 -32.93
C SER A 56 -5.26 15.77 -31.53
N GLY A 57 -4.45 15.80 -30.48
CA GLY A 57 -4.84 15.51 -29.10
C GLY A 57 -4.90 14.03 -28.76
N GLN A 58 -4.65 13.14 -29.71
CA GLN A 58 -4.67 11.69 -29.52
C GLN A 58 -3.29 11.15 -29.12
N TYR A 59 -3.27 10.12 -28.26
CA TYR A 59 -2.06 9.40 -27.89
C TYR A 59 -1.78 8.30 -28.90
N TRP A 60 -0.58 8.31 -29.48
CA TRP A 60 -0.11 7.32 -30.44
C TRP A 60 1.11 6.58 -29.91
N PRO A 61 1.28 5.29 -30.22
CA PRO A 61 2.46 4.55 -29.84
C PRO A 61 3.69 5.11 -30.54
N SER A 62 4.68 5.53 -29.76
CA SER A 62 6.00 5.98 -30.23
C SER A 62 7.02 4.85 -30.15
N ILE A 63 7.02 4.12 -29.03
CA ILE A 63 7.87 2.96 -28.82
C ILE A 63 7.01 1.75 -28.51
N TYR A 64 7.33 0.63 -29.16
CA TYR A 64 6.90 -0.71 -28.82
C TYR A 64 8.15 -1.59 -28.71
N HIS A 65 8.45 -2.06 -27.51
CA HIS A 65 9.64 -2.86 -27.26
C HIS A 65 9.27 -4.18 -26.58
N ALA A 66 9.69 -5.30 -27.17
CA ALA A 66 9.47 -6.63 -26.59
C ALA A 66 10.57 -6.98 -25.60
N MET A 67 10.18 -7.41 -24.41
CA MET A 67 11.08 -7.84 -23.34
C MET A 67 11.17 -9.39 -23.29
N PRO A 68 12.27 -9.93 -22.75
CA PRO A 68 12.45 -11.39 -22.67
C PRO A 68 11.51 -12.07 -21.66
N SER A 69 10.94 -11.33 -20.72
CA SER A 69 10.06 -11.81 -19.66
C SER A 69 8.97 -10.79 -19.35
N PRO A 70 7.84 -11.19 -18.74
CA PRO A 70 6.83 -10.23 -18.30
C PRO A 70 7.40 -9.10 -17.45
N CYS A 71 6.90 -7.87 -17.69
CA CYS A 71 7.35 -6.66 -17.01
C CYS A 71 6.51 -6.42 -15.77
N SER A 72 7.13 -6.41 -14.60
CA SER A 72 6.44 -6.34 -13.31
C SER A 72 6.34 -4.92 -12.73
N CYS A 73 7.40 -4.15 -12.89
CA CYS A 73 7.50 -2.79 -12.35
C CYS A 73 8.50 -1.97 -13.17
N MET A 74 8.52 -0.67 -12.93
CA MET A 74 9.50 0.22 -13.54
C MET A 74 9.85 1.40 -12.65
N SER A 75 11.01 2.01 -12.91
CA SER A 75 11.41 3.30 -12.37
C SER A 75 11.87 4.18 -13.53
N PHE A 76 11.31 5.38 -13.64
CA PHE A 76 11.64 6.33 -14.70
C PHE A 76 12.15 7.63 -14.11
N ASN A 77 13.34 8.06 -14.54
CA ASN A 77 13.88 9.36 -14.20
C ASN A 77 13.76 10.29 -15.41
N PRO A 78 12.92 11.34 -15.35
CA PRO A 78 12.66 12.22 -16.48
C PRO A 78 13.85 13.15 -16.82
N GLU A 79 14.74 13.44 -15.87
CA GLU A 79 15.89 14.33 -16.09
C GLU A 79 16.95 13.65 -16.95
N THR A 80 17.26 12.40 -16.62
CA THR A 80 18.25 11.60 -17.34
C THR A 80 17.63 10.72 -18.43
N ARG A 81 16.32 10.65 -18.51
CA ARG A 81 15.55 9.77 -19.39
C ARG A 81 15.88 8.28 -19.22
N ARG A 82 16.40 7.91 -18.05
CA ARG A 82 16.71 6.51 -17.70
C ARG A 82 15.46 5.79 -17.25
N LEU A 83 15.26 4.61 -17.80
CA LEU A 83 14.13 3.73 -17.52
C LEU A 83 14.64 2.37 -17.06
N SER A 84 14.37 1.99 -15.83
CA SER A 84 14.70 0.68 -15.27
C SER A 84 13.43 -0.17 -15.20
N ILE A 85 13.46 -1.37 -15.74
CA ILE A 85 12.31 -2.27 -15.85
C ILE A 85 12.60 -3.57 -15.12
N GLY A 86 11.77 -3.92 -14.16
CA GLY A 86 11.80 -5.20 -13.45
C GLY A 86 11.04 -6.27 -14.21
N LEU A 87 11.62 -7.45 -14.24
CA LEU A 87 11.09 -8.60 -14.96
C LEU A 87 10.75 -9.75 -14.01
N ASP A 88 9.88 -10.65 -14.48
CA ASP A 88 9.46 -11.83 -13.73
C ASP A 88 10.59 -12.86 -13.50
N ASN A 89 11.59 -12.84 -14.37
CA ASN A 89 12.78 -13.68 -14.21
C ASN A 89 13.82 -13.14 -13.22
N GLY A 90 13.52 -12.01 -12.53
CA GLY A 90 14.41 -11.39 -11.55
C GLY A 90 15.45 -10.43 -12.13
N THR A 91 15.50 -10.26 -13.44
CA THR A 91 16.38 -9.31 -14.09
C THR A 91 15.80 -7.90 -14.05
N ILE A 92 16.64 -6.89 -13.88
CA ILE A 92 16.32 -5.50 -14.12
C ILE A 92 17.04 -5.06 -15.37
N SER A 93 16.29 -4.56 -16.36
CA SER A 93 16.83 -4.04 -17.60
C SER A 93 16.76 -2.51 -17.60
N GLU A 94 17.88 -1.87 -17.87
CA GLU A 94 18.00 -0.41 -17.90
C GLU A 94 18.16 0.09 -19.33
N PHE A 95 17.41 1.15 -19.64
CA PHE A 95 17.40 1.80 -20.94
C PHE A 95 17.52 3.31 -20.78
N ILE A 96 17.98 3.97 -21.86
CA ILE A 96 17.88 5.42 -22.03
C ILE A 96 16.94 5.71 -23.19
N LEU A 97 15.97 6.59 -22.93
CA LEU A 97 15.05 7.10 -23.95
C LEU A 97 15.69 8.29 -24.67
N SER A 98 15.50 8.36 -26.00
CA SER A 98 15.90 9.53 -26.78
C SER A 98 15.13 10.79 -26.37
N GLU A 99 15.60 11.98 -26.75
CA GLU A 99 14.95 13.25 -26.41
C GLU A 99 13.52 13.35 -26.94
N ASP A 100 13.29 12.79 -28.12
CA ASP A 100 12.00 12.75 -28.80
C ASP A 100 11.14 11.55 -28.38
N TYR A 101 11.59 10.73 -27.42
CA TYR A 101 10.92 9.51 -26.96
C TYR A 101 10.49 8.53 -28.07
N ASN A 102 11.25 8.51 -29.18
CA ASN A 102 11.02 7.61 -30.31
C ASN A 102 11.93 6.37 -30.28
N LYS A 103 12.99 6.40 -29.49
CA LYS A 103 13.97 5.32 -29.40
C LYS A 103 14.28 4.97 -27.95
N MET A 104 14.41 3.68 -27.69
CA MET A 104 14.84 3.12 -26.40
C MET A 104 16.12 2.34 -26.62
N THR A 105 17.21 2.78 -26.00
CA THR A 105 18.54 2.19 -26.13
C THR A 105 18.87 1.40 -24.88
N PRO A 106 19.18 0.10 -24.96
CA PRO A 106 19.59 -0.69 -23.81
C PRO A 106 20.94 -0.23 -23.27
N VAL A 107 21.04 -0.11 -21.95
CA VAL A 107 22.28 0.29 -21.26
C VAL A 107 22.86 -0.89 -20.52
N LYS A 108 22.08 -1.53 -19.66
CA LYS A 108 22.55 -2.53 -18.73
C LYS A 108 21.46 -3.48 -18.26
N ASN A 109 21.88 -4.69 -17.86
CA ASN A 109 21.04 -5.66 -17.18
C ASN A 109 21.65 -6.01 -15.82
N TYR A 110 20.80 -6.04 -14.79
CA TYR A 110 21.18 -6.46 -13.44
C TYR A 110 20.52 -7.80 -13.14
N GLN A 111 21.30 -8.79 -12.74
CA GLN A 111 20.79 -10.06 -12.19
C GLN A 111 20.50 -9.83 -10.70
N ALA A 112 19.39 -9.12 -10.42
CA ALA A 112 19.09 -8.59 -9.10
C ALA A 112 18.48 -9.64 -8.18
N HIS A 113 17.57 -10.47 -8.73
CA HIS A 113 16.73 -11.40 -7.99
C HIS A 113 16.66 -12.77 -8.68
N GLN A 114 16.22 -13.79 -7.93
CA GLN A 114 15.99 -15.15 -8.44
C GLN A 114 14.54 -15.37 -8.91
N SER A 115 13.67 -14.40 -8.69
CA SER A 115 12.26 -14.43 -9.07
C SER A 115 11.76 -13.02 -9.34
N ARG A 116 10.47 -12.86 -9.66
CA ARG A 116 9.82 -11.59 -10.02
C ARG A 116 10.31 -10.43 -9.17
N VAL A 117 10.77 -9.38 -9.85
CA VAL A 117 11.07 -8.08 -9.23
C VAL A 117 9.75 -7.42 -8.82
N THR A 118 9.63 -6.98 -7.58
CA THR A 118 8.39 -6.40 -7.08
C THR A 118 8.38 -4.87 -7.13
N MET A 119 9.52 -4.24 -6.82
CA MET A 119 9.69 -2.79 -6.84
C MET A 119 11.10 -2.41 -7.27
N ILE A 120 11.23 -1.23 -7.89
CA ILE A 120 12.50 -0.61 -8.25
C ILE A 120 12.45 0.87 -7.89
N LEU A 121 13.56 1.37 -7.35
CA LEU A 121 13.84 2.79 -7.20
C LEU A 121 15.22 3.09 -7.77
N PHE A 122 15.30 4.06 -8.67
CA PHE A 122 16.55 4.63 -9.13
C PHE A 122 16.87 5.90 -8.35
N VAL A 123 18.00 5.92 -7.66
CA VAL A 123 18.47 7.03 -6.84
C VAL A 123 19.62 7.72 -7.58
N LEU A 124 19.29 8.80 -8.25
CA LEU A 124 20.23 9.52 -9.14
C LEU A 124 21.43 10.06 -8.38
N GLU A 125 21.21 10.64 -7.21
CA GLU A 125 22.26 11.30 -6.41
C GLU A 125 23.36 10.35 -5.94
N LEU A 126 23.05 9.06 -5.84
CA LEU A 126 23.99 8.02 -5.43
C LEU A 126 24.36 7.06 -6.56
N GLU A 127 23.73 7.21 -7.71
CA GLU A 127 23.82 6.27 -8.83
C GLU A 127 23.52 4.83 -8.37
N TRP A 128 22.44 4.66 -7.59
CA TRP A 128 22.01 3.36 -7.08
C TRP A 128 20.69 2.93 -7.68
N VAL A 129 20.62 1.64 -7.99
CA VAL A 129 19.37 0.93 -8.32
C VAL A 129 19.00 0.05 -7.14
N LEU A 130 17.93 0.43 -6.43
CA LEU A 130 17.38 -0.32 -5.32
C LEU A 130 16.23 -1.18 -5.83
N SER A 131 16.14 -2.43 -5.37
CA SER A 131 15.09 -3.34 -5.81
C SER A 131 14.67 -4.33 -4.74
N THR A 132 13.44 -4.79 -4.85
CA THR A 132 12.89 -5.91 -4.06
C THR A 132 12.35 -6.99 -4.97
N GLY A 133 12.30 -8.23 -4.50
CA GLY A 133 11.81 -9.36 -5.26
C GLY A 133 10.93 -10.32 -4.47
N GLN A 134 10.26 -11.22 -5.19
CA GLN A 134 9.47 -12.30 -4.59
C GLN A 134 10.37 -13.34 -3.87
N ASP A 135 11.68 -13.31 -4.12
CA ASP A 135 12.69 -14.11 -3.42
C ASP A 135 12.94 -13.65 -1.98
N LYS A 136 12.18 -12.69 -1.49
CA LYS A 136 12.33 -12.05 -0.16
C LYS A 136 13.68 -11.35 0.00
N GLN A 137 14.25 -10.85 -1.08
CA GLN A 137 15.47 -10.08 -1.06
C GLN A 137 15.19 -8.62 -1.36
N PHE A 138 15.88 -7.75 -0.66
CA PHE A 138 16.17 -6.39 -1.03
C PHE A 138 17.61 -6.34 -1.52
N ALA A 139 17.87 -5.66 -2.62
CA ALA A 139 19.21 -5.53 -3.20
C ALA A 139 19.43 -4.12 -3.73
N TRP A 140 20.68 -3.66 -3.73
CA TRP A 140 21.05 -2.44 -4.41
C TRP A 140 22.31 -2.64 -5.24
N HIS A 141 22.37 -1.95 -6.37
CA HIS A 141 23.42 -2.04 -7.37
C HIS A 141 23.93 -0.65 -7.70
N CYS A 142 25.20 -0.54 -8.04
CA CYS A 142 25.75 0.66 -8.65
C CYS A 142 25.28 0.72 -10.12
N SER A 143 24.66 1.83 -10.52
CA SER A 143 24.18 1.98 -11.89
C SER A 143 25.31 2.20 -12.89
N GLU A 144 26.44 2.76 -12.47
CA GLU A 144 27.60 2.95 -13.33
C GLU A 144 28.34 1.64 -13.63
N SER A 145 28.70 0.87 -12.59
CA SER A 145 29.44 -0.40 -12.76
C SER A 145 28.53 -1.60 -13.06
N GLY A 146 27.28 -1.56 -12.63
CA GLY A 146 26.35 -2.70 -12.66
C GLY A 146 26.59 -3.72 -11.55
N GLN A 147 27.54 -3.47 -10.67
CA GLN A 147 27.88 -4.39 -9.59
C GLN A 147 26.82 -4.33 -8.49
N ARG A 148 26.52 -5.51 -7.93
CA ARG A 148 25.73 -5.60 -6.72
C ARG A 148 26.55 -5.08 -5.54
N LEU A 149 26.04 -4.05 -4.86
CA LEU A 149 26.69 -3.45 -3.70
C LEU A 149 26.30 -4.19 -2.42
N GLY A 150 25.06 -4.63 -2.33
CA GLY A 150 24.62 -5.35 -1.15
C GLY A 150 23.21 -5.93 -1.26
N GLY A 151 22.74 -6.48 -0.14
CA GLY A 151 21.42 -7.06 -0.04
C GLY A 151 21.00 -7.32 1.40
N TYR A 152 19.70 -7.43 1.60
CA TYR A 152 19.07 -7.77 2.89
C TYR A 152 17.91 -8.72 2.68
N ARG A 153 17.79 -9.74 3.54
CA ARG A 153 16.69 -10.70 3.48
C ARG A 153 15.53 -10.23 4.36
N THR A 154 14.38 -10.00 3.75
CA THR A 154 13.13 -9.65 4.44
C THR A 154 12.44 -10.89 5.02
N SER A 155 11.53 -10.68 5.98
CA SER A 155 10.76 -11.78 6.58
C SER A 155 9.76 -12.40 5.62
N ALA A 156 9.18 -11.60 4.74
CA ALA A 156 8.23 -12.02 3.72
C ALA A 156 8.54 -11.31 2.39
N VAL A 157 7.76 -11.58 1.35
CA VAL A 157 7.87 -10.90 0.07
C VAL A 157 7.68 -9.40 0.28
N ALA A 158 8.64 -8.59 -0.16
CA ALA A 158 8.56 -7.15 -0.10
C ALA A 158 7.69 -6.60 -1.25
N SER A 159 6.79 -5.68 -0.91
CA SER A 159 5.81 -5.08 -1.82
C SER A 159 5.83 -3.56 -1.81
N GLY A 160 6.50 -2.95 -0.83
CA GLY A 160 6.67 -1.51 -0.73
C GLY A 160 8.15 -1.17 -0.57
N LEU A 161 8.59 -0.11 -1.26
CA LEU A 161 9.97 0.37 -1.22
C LEU A 161 9.98 1.90 -1.30
N GLN A 162 10.64 2.54 -0.34
CA GLN A 162 10.90 3.97 -0.33
C GLN A 162 12.32 4.22 0.17
N PHE A 163 12.91 5.36 -0.20
CA PHE A 163 14.26 5.71 0.17
C PHE A 163 14.37 7.20 0.52
N ASP A 164 15.04 7.48 1.61
CA ASP A 164 15.44 8.83 2.02
C ASP A 164 16.91 9.07 1.65
N VAL A 165 17.13 9.91 0.65
CA VAL A 165 18.46 10.20 0.11
C VAL A 165 19.35 10.90 1.15
N GLU A 166 18.75 11.81 1.93
CA GLU A 166 19.49 12.63 2.89
C GLU A 166 20.12 11.78 4.00
N THR A 167 19.35 10.87 4.57
CA THR A 167 19.79 10.04 5.70
C THR A 167 20.23 8.64 5.28
N ARG A 168 20.06 8.30 4.00
CA ARG A 168 20.31 6.97 3.42
C ARG A 168 19.53 5.85 4.07
N HIS A 169 18.29 6.15 4.51
CA HIS A 169 17.39 5.13 5.03
C HIS A 169 16.51 4.56 3.93
N VAL A 170 16.43 3.24 3.87
CA VAL A 170 15.46 2.53 3.04
C VAL A 170 14.33 2.01 3.91
N PHE A 171 13.12 2.14 3.42
CA PHE A 171 11.88 1.65 4.03
C PHE A 171 11.34 0.52 3.18
N ILE A 172 11.18 -0.66 3.78
CA ILE A 172 10.76 -1.87 3.07
C ILE A 172 9.52 -2.42 3.77
N GLY A 173 8.39 -2.41 3.07
CA GLY A 173 7.15 -3.04 3.51
C GLY A 173 7.02 -4.44 2.94
N ASP A 174 6.62 -5.41 3.76
CA ASP A 174 6.49 -6.80 3.33
C ASP A 174 5.09 -7.39 3.60
N HIS A 175 4.82 -8.54 3.04
CA HIS A 175 3.55 -9.25 3.18
C HIS A 175 3.27 -9.78 4.59
N SER A 176 4.24 -9.74 5.51
CA SER A 176 4.00 -10.05 6.92
C SER A 176 3.43 -8.88 7.73
N GLY A 177 3.24 -7.73 7.09
CA GLY A 177 2.75 -6.50 7.75
C GLY A 177 3.85 -5.70 8.45
N GLN A 178 5.11 -6.04 8.21
CA GLN A 178 6.24 -5.33 8.79
C GLN A 178 6.76 -4.25 7.85
N VAL A 179 7.23 -3.16 8.44
CA VAL A 179 8.02 -2.14 7.75
C VAL A 179 9.42 -2.15 8.35
N THR A 180 10.39 -2.59 7.57
CA THR A 180 11.81 -2.66 7.97
C THR A 180 12.52 -1.40 7.54
N ILE A 181 13.27 -0.77 8.42
CA ILE A 181 14.10 0.39 8.16
C ILE A 181 15.56 0.00 8.24
N LEU A 182 16.27 0.16 7.13
CA LEU A 182 17.71 -0.08 7.05
C LEU A 182 18.41 1.24 6.74
N LYS A 183 19.58 1.45 7.33
CA LYS A 183 20.51 2.47 6.88
C LYS A 183 21.48 1.84 5.89
N LEU A 184 21.57 2.40 4.69
CA LEU A 184 22.46 1.92 3.65
C LEU A 184 23.78 2.66 3.67
N GLU A 185 24.85 1.91 3.53
CA GLU A 185 26.18 2.37 3.20
C GLU A 185 26.55 1.82 1.82
N GLN A 186 27.75 2.10 1.34
CA GLN A 186 28.10 1.72 -0.02
C GLN A 186 27.96 0.21 -0.26
N GLU A 187 28.49 -0.63 0.62
CA GLU A 187 28.52 -2.09 0.48
C GLU A 187 27.80 -2.82 1.64
N ASN A 188 27.33 -2.07 2.64
CA ASN A 188 26.73 -2.63 3.84
C ASN A 188 25.39 -1.96 4.15
N CYS A 189 24.56 -2.65 4.94
CA CYS A 189 23.38 -2.07 5.55
C CYS A 189 23.29 -2.44 7.02
N THR A 190 22.74 -1.54 7.81
CA THR A 190 22.46 -1.78 9.22
C THR A 190 20.96 -1.71 9.46
N LEU A 191 20.42 -2.69 10.18
CA LEU A 191 19.03 -2.66 10.61
C LEU A 191 18.88 -1.58 11.69
N VAL A 192 18.05 -0.58 11.39
CA VAL A 192 17.71 0.48 12.34
C VAL A 192 16.58 0.04 13.25
N THR A 193 15.47 -0.37 12.65
CA THR A 193 14.29 -0.85 13.38
C THR A 193 13.33 -1.58 12.43
N THR A 194 12.33 -2.24 13.04
CA THR A 194 11.22 -2.86 12.31
C THR A 194 9.92 -2.43 12.99
N PHE A 195 9.05 -1.77 12.24
CA PHE A 195 7.72 -1.40 12.70
C PHE A 195 6.74 -2.54 12.49
N ARG A 196 5.90 -2.75 13.50
CA ARG A 196 4.83 -3.74 13.51
C ARG A 196 3.56 -3.06 13.96
N GLY A 197 2.52 -3.12 13.15
CA GLY A 197 1.23 -2.49 13.46
C GLY A 197 0.14 -3.00 12.52
N HIS A 198 0.50 -3.32 11.29
CA HIS A 198 -0.43 -3.96 10.36
C HIS A 198 -0.66 -5.43 10.71
N THR A 199 -1.91 -5.86 10.58
CA THR A 199 -2.34 -7.27 10.73
C THR A 199 -2.37 -7.99 9.38
N GLY A 200 -2.27 -7.27 8.28
CA GLY A 200 -2.17 -7.76 6.90
C GLY A 200 -0.88 -7.30 6.24
N GLY A 201 -0.61 -7.82 5.04
CA GLY A 201 0.59 -7.45 4.29
C GLY A 201 0.60 -5.97 3.89
N VAL A 202 1.76 -5.33 3.99
CA VAL A 202 1.97 -3.97 3.47
C VAL A 202 1.87 -4.02 1.95
N THR A 203 1.10 -3.13 1.36
CA THR A 203 0.85 -3.06 -0.09
C THR A 203 1.48 -1.84 -0.75
N ALA A 204 1.60 -0.75 -0.01
CA ALA A 204 2.15 0.50 -0.51
C ALA A 204 2.87 1.26 0.60
N LEU A 205 3.90 2.00 0.24
CA LEU A 205 4.62 2.94 1.10
C LEU A 205 4.70 4.31 0.43
N CYS A 206 4.68 5.38 1.23
CA CYS A 206 4.92 6.73 0.79
C CYS A 206 5.71 7.50 1.86
N TRP A 207 6.77 8.17 1.48
CA TRP A 207 7.67 8.89 2.37
C TRP A 207 7.53 10.42 2.20
N ASP A 208 7.42 11.13 3.32
CA ASP A 208 7.55 12.59 3.37
C ASP A 208 8.87 12.96 4.05
N PRO A 209 9.89 13.37 3.28
CA PRO A 209 11.20 13.72 3.84
C PRO A 209 11.18 15.02 4.67
N VAL A 210 10.23 15.93 4.40
CA VAL A 210 10.16 17.23 5.09
C VAL A 210 9.66 17.04 6.52
N GLN A 211 8.57 16.30 6.70
CA GLN A 211 8.01 16.02 8.00
C GLN A 211 8.61 14.77 8.66
N ARG A 212 9.37 13.99 7.91
CA ARG A 212 9.95 12.70 8.32
C ARG A 212 8.87 11.71 8.78
N VAL A 213 7.84 11.62 7.98
CA VAL A 213 6.69 10.74 8.20
C VAL A 213 6.61 9.70 7.09
N LEU A 214 6.47 8.44 7.48
CA LEU A 214 6.23 7.35 6.56
C LEU A 214 4.75 6.95 6.63
N PHE A 215 4.13 6.75 5.48
CA PHE A 215 2.79 6.20 5.36
C PHE A 215 2.88 4.78 4.79
N SER A 216 2.16 3.85 5.41
CA SER A 216 2.03 2.48 4.91
C SER A 216 0.56 2.11 4.73
N GLY A 217 0.21 1.57 3.57
CA GLY A 217 -1.09 0.97 3.28
C GLY A 217 -1.00 -0.54 3.35
N SER A 218 -2.08 -1.20 3.73
CA SER A 218 -2.08 -2.64 3.96
C SER A 218 -3.34 -3.34 3.46
N SER A 219 -3.21 -4.65 3.32
CA SER A 219 -4.33 -5.55 3.05
C SER A 219 -5.30 -5.70 4.23
N ASP A 220 -4.96 -5.17 5.41
CA ASP A 220 -5.86 -5.05 6.57
C ASP A 220 -6.83 -3.86 6.48
N HIS A 221 -6.87 -3.16 5.34
CA HIS A 221 -7.72 -2.03 5.02
C HIS A 221 -7.30 -0.71 5.69
N SER A 222 -6.23 -0.70 6.46
CA SER A 222 -5.75 0.48 7.16
C SER A 222 -4.59 1.16 6.43
N VAL A 223 -4.43 2.44 6.72
CA VAL A 223 -3.20 3.20 6.46
C VAL A 223 -2.62 3.57 7.82
N ILE A 224 -1.33 3.34 8.02
CA ILE A 224 -0.63 3.78 9.23
C ILE A 224 0.34 4.90 8.87
N MET A 225 0.28 5.97 9.63
CA MET A 225 1.24 7.06 9.63
C MET A 225 2.26 6.81 10.73
N TRP A 226 3.53 6.72 10.37
CA TRP A 226 4.66 6.51 11.28
C TRP A 226 5.48 7.79 11.38
N ASP A 227 5.56 8.37 12.57
CA ASP A 227 6.45 9.49 12.85
C ASP A 227 7.88 8.98 13.11
N ILE A 228 8.74 9.13 12.11
CA ILE A 228 10.15 8.69 12.17
C ILE A 228 11.04 9.80 12.75
N GLY A 229 10.64 11.06 12.59
CA GLY A 229 11.36 12.22 13.12
C GLY A 229 11.12 12.48 14.59
N GLY A 230 10.02 11.99 15.14
CA GLY A 230 9.62 12.21 16.53
C GLY A 230 10.40 11.38 17.54
N ARG A 231 10.54 11.90 18.76
CA ARG A 231 11.26 11.22 19.86
C ARG A 231 10.56 9.95 20.37
N LYS A 232 9.27 9.76 20.06
CA LYS A 232 8.44 8.67 20.62
C LYS A 232 8.07 7.59 19.61
N GLY A 233 8.38 7.78 18.32
CA GLY A 233 8.02 6.80 17.27
C GLY A 233 6.51 6.55 17.22
N THR A 234 5.71 7.60 17.21
CA THR A 234 4.25 7.50 17.24
C THR A 234 3.70 6.90 15.95
N ALA A 235 2.70 6.04 16.08
CA ALA A 235 1.96 5.46 14.97
C ALA A 235 0.48 5.85 15.07
N ILE A 236 -0.06 6.35 13.97
CA ILE A 236 -1.50 6.71 13.89
C ILE A 236 -2.14 5.86 12.79
N GLU A 237 -3.12 5.07 13.18
CA GLU A 237 -3.91 4.25 12.25
C GLU A 237 -5.06 5.08 11.67
N LEU A 238 -5.17 5.06 10.33
CA LEU A 238 -6.20 5.74 9.55
C LEU A 238 -7.10 4.68 8.92
N GLN A 239 -8.36 4.64 9.30
CA GLN A 239 -9.34 3.68 8.77
C GLN A 239 -10.34 4.41 7.87
N GLY A 240 -10.20 4.26 6.57
CA GLY A 240 -11.05 4.89 5.54
C GLY A 240 -11.46 3.94 4.42
N HIS A 241 -10.93 2.73 4.37
CA HIS A 241 -11.23 1.72 3.37
C HIS A 241 -11.94 0.49 3.94
N ASN A 242 -12.75 -0.17 3.11
CA ASN A 242 -13.45 -1.42 3.44
C ASN A 242 -12.80 -2.66 2.82
N ASP A 243 -11.76 -2.47 2.02
CA ASP A 243 -10.95 -3.51 1.38
C ASP A 243 -9.48 -3.07 1.40
N LYS A 244 -8.60 -3.93 0.92
CA LYS A 244 -7.15 -3.69 0.90
C LYS A 244 -6.81 -2.32 0.31
N VAL A 245 -5.91 -1.61 0.95
CA VAL A 245 -5.29 -0.41 0.38
C VAL A 245 -4.34 -0.86 -0.73
N GLN A 246 -4.43 -0.26 -1.90
CA GLN A 246 -3.61 -0.65 -3.07
C GLN A 246 -2.49 0.33 -3.34
N ALA A 247 -2.74 1.63 -3.16
CA ALA A 247 -1.77 2.66 -3.48
C ALA A 247 -1.90 3.86 -2.53
N LEU A 248 -0.79 4.56 -2.35
CA LEU A 248 -0.66 5.79 -1.60
C LEU A 248 0.05 6.84 -2.43
N SER A 249 -0.35 8.10 -2.28
CA SER A 249 0.34 9.26 -2.85
C SER A 249 0.21 10.45 -1.90
N TYR A 250 1.30 11.17 -1.67
CA TYR A 250 1.34 12.31 -0.78
C TYR A 250 1.77 13.58 -1.51
N ALA A 251 1.04 14.66 -1.31
CA ALA A 251 1.34 15.97 -1.85
C ALA A 251 1.86 16.90 -0.74
N GLN A 252 3.15 17.17 -0.73
CA GLN A 252 3.82 17.99 0.30
C GLN A 252 3.25 19.40 0.40
N HIS A 253 3.00 20.08 -0.73
CA HIS A 253 2.54 21.46 -0.76
C HIS A 253 1.11 21.65 -0.23
N THR A 254 0.23 20.66 -0.36
CA THR A 254 -1.13 20.67 0.17
C THR A 254 -1.30 19.89 1.45
N ARG A 255 -0.25 19.17 1.88
CA ARG A 255 -0.25 18.23 3.00
C ARG A 255 -1.44 17.27 2.96
N GLN A 256 -1.69 16.72 1.78
CA GLN A 256 -2.76 15.76 1.55
C GLN A 256 -2.18 14.40 1.19
N LEU A 257 -2.66 13.37 1.87
CA LEU A 257 -2.42 11.98 1.52
C LEU A 257 -3.64 11.44 0.78
N ILE A 258 -3.40 10.74 -0.32
CA ILE A 258 -4.44 10.00 -1.04
C ILE A 258 -4.16 8.52 -0.87
N SER A 259 -5.20 7.77 -0.52
CA SER A 259 -5.18 6.31 -0.52
C SER A 259 -6.25 5.75 -1.44
N CYS A 260 -5.93 4.70 -2.19
CA CYS A 260 -6.85 3.99 -3.06
C CYS A 260 -7.02 2.56 -2.56
N GLY A 261 -8.25 2.06 -2.53
CA GLY A 261 -8.58 0.74 -2.04
C GLY A 261 -9.19 -0.20 -3.08
N GLY A 262 -9.18 -1.50 -2.77
CA GLY A 262 -9.88 -2.52 -3.53
C GLY A 262 -11.41 -2.37 -3.50
N ASP A 263 -11.92 -1.57 -2.57
CA ASP A 263 -13.32 -1.16 -2.47
C ASP A 263 -13.76 -0.14 -3.55
N GLY A 264 -12.85 0.23 -4.49
CA GLY A 264 -13.07 1.24 -5.51
C GLY A 264 -13.06 2.68 -4.95
N GLY A 265 -12.73 2.86 -3.67
CA GLY A 265 -12.69 4.14 -3.00
C GLY A 265 -11.36 4.87 -3.20
N ILE A 266 -11.44 6.19 -3.34
CA ILE A 266 -10.31 7.11 -3.21
C ILE A 266 -10.57 7.97 -1.98
N VAL A 267 -9.70 7.86 -0.97
CA VAL A 267 -9.81 8.62 0.27
C VAL A 267 -8.71 9.69 0.31
N VAL A 268 -9.12 10.92 0.58
CA VAL A 268 -8.21 12.05 0.70
C VAL A 268 -8.13 12.45 2.17
N TRP A 269 -6.92 12.39 2.73
CA TRP A 269 -6.63 12.70 4.11
C TRP A 269 -5.98 14.08 4.21
N ASN A 270 -6.49 14.92 5.09
CA ASN A 270 -5.82 16.16 5.46
C ASN A 270 -4.80 15.87 6.56
N MET A 271 -3.53 16.13 6.29
CA MET A 271 -2.42 15.89 7.21
C MET A 271 -2.01 17.17 7.99
N ASP A 272 -2.67 18.32 7.75
CA ASP A 272 -2.44 19.55 8.52
C ASP A 272 -3.11 19.53 9.91
N VAL A 273 -3.97 18.54 10.16
CA VAL A 273 -4.69 18.43 11.42
C VAL A 273 -3.87 17.65 12.42
N GLU A 274 -3.62 18.24 13.59
CA GLU A 274 -3.01 17.51 14.70
C GLU A 274 -3.94 16.38 15.14
N ARG A 275 -3.47 15.14 14.98
CA ARG A 275 -4.23 13.94 15.34
C ARG A 275 -3.81 13.45 16.73
N GLN A 276 -4.77 12.86 17.42
CA GLN A 276 -4.53 12.22 18.69
C GLN A 276 -4.16 10.75 18.47
N GLU A 277 -3.16 10.30 19.22
CA GLU A 277 -2.80 8.88 19.26
C GLU A 277 -3.96 8.03 19.79
N THR A 278 -4.09 6.82 19.26
CA THR A 278 -4.99 5.83 19.85
C THR A 278 -4.40 5.38 21.19
N PRO A 279 -5.20 5.39 22.27
CA PRO A 279 -4.71 4.95 23.56
C PRO A 279 -4.38 3.46 23.53
N GLU A 280 -3.37 3.07 24.30
CA GLU A 280 -3.09 1.65 24.53
C GLU A 280 -4.31 0.94 25.13
N TRP A 281 -4.52 -0.27 24.71
CA TRP A 281 -5.59 -1.08 25.26
C TRP A 281 -5.22 -1.56 26.65
N LEU A 282 -6.06 -1.17 27.62
CA LEU A 282 -5.86 -1.54 29.00
C LEU A 282 -6.42 -2.95 29.22
N ASP A 283 -5.54 -3.86 29.64
CA ASP A 283 -5.98 -5.19 30.07
C ASP A 283 -6.66 -5.10 31.43
N SER A 284 -7.70 -5.87 31.60
CA SER A 284 -8.45 -5.98 32.86
C SER A 284 -9.23 -7.29 32.89
N ASP A 285 -9.34 -7.87 34.06
CA ASP A 285 -10.13 -9.09 34.29
C ASP A 285 -11.64 -8.81 34.43
N SER A 286 -12.01 -7.54 34.58
CA SER A 286 -13.39 -7.09 34.68
C SER A 286 -13.64 -5.84 33.84
N CYS A 287 -14.90 -5.57 33.53
CA CYS A 287 -15.32 -4.36 32.81
C CYS A 287 -15.00 -3.11 33.63
N GLN A 288 -14.12 -2.24 33.13
CA GLN A 288 -13.71 -1.00 33.82
C GLN A 288 -14.82 0.09 33.90
N LYS A 289 -16.07 -0.28 33.60
CA LYS A 289 -17.25 0.59 33.72
C LYS A 289 -18.31 0.05 34.68
N CYS A 290 -18.49 -1.25 34.76
CA CYS A 290 -19.52 -1.87 35.62
C CYS A 290 -18.99 -2.99 36.51
N ASP A 291 -17.68 -3.21 36.53
CA ASP A 291 -16.94 -4.18 37.34
C ASP A 291 -17.43 -5.64 37.18
N GLN A 292 -18.23 -5.93 36.16
CA GLN A 292 -18.61 -7.31 35.85
C GLN A 292 -17.41 -8.09 35.30
N PRO A 293 -17.18 -9.34 35.77
CA PRO A 293 -16.04 -10.15 35.35
C PRO A 293 -16.13 -10.48 33.87
N PHE A 294 -14.97 -10.55 33.21
CA PHE A 294 -14.87 -11.20 31.92
C PHE A 294 -14.82 -12.72 32.06
N PHE A 295 -15.13 -13.45 31.01
CA PHE A 295 -15.33 -14.90 31.06
C PHE A 295 -14.09 -15.72 31.47
N TRP A 296 -12.89 -15.15 31.50
CA TRP A 296 -11.69 -15.80 31.99
C TRP A 296 -11.42 -15.52 33.48
N ASN A 297 -12.10 -14.59 34.12
CA ASN A 297 -11.97 -14.29 35.54
C ASN A 297 -12.87 -15.19 36.37
N PHE A 298 -12.51 -16.47 36.45
CA PHE A 298 -13.29 -17.50 37.14
C PHE A 298 -13.47 -17.22 38.63
N LYS A 299 -12.46 -16.64 39.29
CA LYS A 299 -12.54 -16.30 40.72
C LYS A 299 -13.64 -15.30 40.98
N GLN A 300 -13.66 -14.17 40.29
CA GLN A 300 -14.68 -13.14 40.47
C GLN A 300 -16.07 -13.62 40.03
N MET A 301 -16.14 -14.48 39.00
CA MET A 301 -17.40 -15.11 38.60
C MET A 301 -17.98 -15.96 39.71
N TRP A 302 -17.16 -16.75 40.38
CA TRP A 302 -17.57 -17.58 41.51
C TRP A 302 -18.02 -16.74 42.71
N ASP A 303 -17.23 -15.73 43.09
CA ASP A 303 -17.50 -14.86 44.25
C ASP A 303 -18.77 -14.02 44.01
N SER A 304 -18.99 -13.49 42.79
CA SER A 304 -20.10 -12.62 42.45
C SER A 304 -21.34 -13.38 41.97
N LYS A 305 -21.25 -14.71 41.76
CA LYS A 305 -22.31 -15.55 41.12
C LYS A 305 -22.83 -15.02 39.79
N LYS A 306 -21.95 -14.34 39.03
CA LYS A 306 -22.27 -13.78 37.71
C LYS A 306 -21.50 -14.49 36.63
N ILE A 307 -22.15 -14.71 35.47
CA ILE A 307 -21.49 -15.27 34.29
C ILE A 307 -20.60 -14.18 33.67
N GLY A 308 -19.39 -14.53 33.30
CA GLY A 308 -18.43 -13.64 32.66
C GLY A 308 -18.93 -13.11 31.32
N LEU A 309 -18.50 -11.90 31.01
CA LEU A 309 -18.86 -11.20 29.77
C LEU A 309 -17.69 -11.21 28.77
N ARG A 310 -18.02 -11.03 27.51
CA ARG A 310 -16.99 -10.85 26.46
C ARG A 310 -16.31 -9.48 26.62
N GLN A 311 -14.98 -9.46 26.62
CA GLN A 311 -14.21 -8.23 26.62
C GLN A 311 -14.25 -7.54 25.25
N HIS A 312 -14.32 -6.23 25.30
CA HIS A 312 -14.13 -5.29 24.20
C HIS A 312 -13.27 -4.12 24.69
N HIS A 313 -12.73 -3.32 23.78
CA HIS A 313 -12.02 -2.09 24.12
C HIS A 313 -12.70 -0.88 23.50
N CYS A 314 -12.76 0.19 24.27
CA CYS A 314 -13.20 1.50 23.79
C CYS A 314 -12.11 2.12 22.94
N ARG A 315 -12.39 2.50 21.70
CA ARG A 315 -11.39 3.11 20.80
C ARG A 315 -10.95 4.51 21.25
N LYS A 316 -11.78 5.26 21.99
CA LYS A 316 -11.45 6.61 22.46
C LYS A 316 -10.56 6.60 23.74
N CYS A 317 -10.77 5.69 24.68
CA CYS A 317 -10.08 5.72 25.97
C CYS A 317 -9.27 4.44 26.30
N GLY A 318 -9.25 3.45 25.41
CA GLY A 318 -8.48 2.21 25.60
C GLY A 318 -9.06 1.24 26.65
N LYS A 319 -10.04 1.62 27.45
CA LYS A 319 -10.57 0.80 28.56
C LYS A 319 -11.16 -0.52 28.09
N ALA A 320 -10.90 -1.58 28.86
CA ALA A 320 -11.57 -2.86 28.71
C ALA A 320 -13.03 -2.75 29.19
N VAL A 321 -13.99 -3.04 28.32
CA VAL A 321 -15.42 -2.82 28.55
C VAL A 321 -16.26 -3.99 28.03
N CYS A 322 -17.39 -4.24 28.69
CA CYS A 322 -18.34 -5.24 28.21
C CYS A 322 -19.25 -4.69 27.11
N GLY A 323 -19.96 -5.59 26.41
CA GLY A 323 -20.89 -5.21 25.33
C GLY A 323 -22.01 -4.27 25.76
N LYS A 324 -22.48 -4.36 27.04
CA LYS A 324 -23.51 -3.47 27.57
C LYS A 324 -23.02 -2.03 27.75
N CYS A 325 -21.80 -1.84 28.29
CA CYS A 325 -21.21 -0.54 28.55
C CYS A 325 -20.54 0.08 27.30
N SER A 326 -20.62 -0.58 26.17
CA SER A 326 -20.06 -0.14 24.87
C SER A 326 -20.96 -0.55 23.71
N SER A 327 -22.25 -0.36 23.90
CA SER A 327 -23.27 -0.68 22.88
C SER A 327 -23.24 0.30 21.70
N LYS A 328 -22.79 1.51 21.96
CA LYS A 328 -22.76 2.62 21.00
C LYS A 328 -21.48 2.60 20.14
N ARG A 329 -21.56 3.25 18.99
CA ARG A 329 -20.47 3.44 18.06
C ARG A 329 -20.40 4.89 17.66
N SER A 330 -19.18 5.38 17.38
CA SER A 330 -18.93 6.73 16.89
C SER A 330 -17.73 6.74 15.97
N SER A 331 -17.71 7.62 15.00
CA SER A 331 -16.50 7.96 14.28
C SER A 331 -15.68 8.92 15.15
N ILE A 332 -14.35 8.81 15.07
CA ILE A 332 -13.42 9.67 15.80
C ILE A 332 -12.32 10.13 14.82
N PRO A 333 -12.64 11.07 13.92
CA PRO A 333 -11.70 11.48 12.86
C PRO A 333 -10.38 12.02 13.41
N LEU A 334 -10.41 12.69 14.57
CA LEU A 334 -9.22 13.20 15.24
C LEU A 334 -8.21 12.08 15.62
N MET A 335 -8.70 10.86 15.82
CA MET A 335 -7.89 9.66 16.09
C MET A 335 -7.73 8.76 14.85
N GLY A 336 -8.14 9.21 13.66
CA GLY A 336 -8.06 8.46 12.41
C GLY A 336 -9.21 7.50 12.13
N PHE A 337 -10.22 7.42 13.00
CA PHE A 337 -11.37 6.53 12.79
C PHE A 337 -12.48 7.25 12.02
N GLU A 338 -12.47 7.13 10.71
CA GLU A 338 -13.49 7.72 9.82
C GLU A 338 -14.78 6.89 9.78
N PHE A 339 -14.72 5.60 10.14
CA PHE A 339 -15.89 4.75 10.33
C PHE A 339 -16.29 4.67 11.79
N GLU A 340 -17.57 4.28 12.02
CA GLU A 340 -18.06 4.08 13.38
C GLU A 340 -17.35 2.92 14.07
N VAL A 341 -16.55 3.23 15.08
CA VAL A 341 -15.89 2.27 15.97
C VAL A 341 -16.57 2.16 17.30
N ARG A 342 -16.32 1.06 18.01
CA ARG A 342 -16.88 0.82 19.33
C ARG A 342 -16.29 1.79 20.35
N VAL A 343 -17.17 2.49 21.08
CA VAL A 343 -16.82 3.38 22.19
C VAL A 343 -17.65 3.03 23.42
N CYS A 344 -17.14 3.31 24.61
CA CYS A 344 -17.94 3.20 25.83
C CYS A 344 -18.96 4.34 25.88
N ASP A 345 -20.05 4.13 26.62
CA ASP A 345 -21.20 5.07 26.67
C ASP A 345 -20.76 6.48 27.10
N SER A 346 -19.87 6.60 28.10
CA SER A 346 -19.33 7.89 28.54
C SER A 346 -18.47 8.59 27.47
N CYS A 347 -17.71 7.82 26.68
CA CYS A 347 -16.94 8.40 25.58
C CYS A 347 -17.85 8.80 24.41
N HIS A 348 -18.92 8.08 24.18
CA HIS A 348 -19.90 8.44 23.17
C HIS A 348 -20.56 9.80 23.47
N GLU A 349 -20.93 10.01 24.73
CA GLU A 349 -21.51 11.30 25.20
C GLU A 349 -20.50 12.45 25.19
N ALA A 350 -19.20 12.14 25.34
CA ALA A 350 -18.14 13.12 25.34
C ALA A 350 -17.56 13.42 23.93
N ILE A 351 -18.00 12.72 22.88
CA ILE A 351 -17.65 13.04 21.50
C ILE A 351 -18.63 14.10 21.03
N THR A 352 -18.12 15.33 20.90
CA THR A 352 -18.91 16.49 20.50
C THR A 352 -18.68 16.86 19.03
N ASP A 353 -19.54 17.70 18.48
CA ASP A 353 -19.37 18.26 17.14
C ASP A 353 -18.05 19.07 17.01
N GLU A 354 -17.50 19.58 18.11
CA GLU A 354 -16.20 20.27 18.11
C GLU A 354 -15.03 19.33 17.74
N ASP A 355 -15.07 18.07 18.14
CA ASP A 355 -14.04 17.08 17.77
C ASP A 355 -14.07 16.81 16.26
N VAL A 356 -15.25 16.92 15.65
CA VAL A 356 -15.45 16.79 14.19
C VAL A 356 -15.06 18.08 13.47
N LEU A 357 -15.36 19.24 14.02
CA LEU A 357 -15.01 20.53 13.44
C LEU A 357 -13.50 20.79 13.39
N LYS A 358 -12.73 20.23 14.32
CA LYS A 358 -11.26 20.28 14.27
C LYS A 358 -10.68 19.62 13.02
N VAL A 359 -11.31 18.56 12.52
CA VAL A 359 -10.87 17.84 11.33
C VAL A 359 -11.54 18.38 10.07
N TYR A 360 -12.80 18.80 10.18
CA TYR A 360 -13.63 19.31 9.07
C TYR A 360 -14.08 20.74 9.37
N PRO A 361 -13.27 21.77 9.07
CA PRO A 361 -13.53 23.14 9.54
C PRO A 361 -14.73 23.85 8.90
N THR A 362 -15.44 23.22 7.98
CA THR A 362 -16.63 23.80 7.34
C THR A 362 -17.91 23.07 7.72
N LYS A 363 -18.98 23.80 8.05
CA LYS A 363 -20.31 23.24 8.36
C LYS A 363 -20.81 22.33 7.23
N SER A 364 -20.56 22.66 5.96
CA SER A 364 -20.92 21.83 4.81
C SER A 364 -20.17 20.47 4.77
N ALA A 365 -18.95 20.43 5.28
CA ALA A 365 -18.18 19.20 5.40
C ALA A 365 -18.72 18.32 6.53
N VAL A 366 -19.12 18.92 7.66
CA VAL A 366 -19.78 18.21 8.78
C VAL A 366 -21.11 17.61 8.34
N GLU A 367 -21.94 18.36 7.62
CA GLU A 367 -23.21 17.84 7.10
C GLU A 367 -23.04 16.70 6.10
N LYS A 368 -22.03 16.76 5.25
CA LYS A 368 -21.67 15.67 4.33
C LYS A 368 -21.17 14.45 5.09
N TRP A 369 -20.43 14.68 6.17
CA TRP A 369 -19.94 13.62 7.03
C TRP A 369 -21.09 12.91 7.76
N GLN A 370 -22.04 13.67 8.34
CA GLN A 370 -23.24 13.13 9.01
C GLN A 370 -24.22 12.42 8.07
N LYS A 371 -24.25 12.82 6.78
CA LYS A 371 -25.11 12.22 5.75
C LYS A 371 -24.46 11.07 4.99
N LYS A 372 -23.19 10.68 5.30
CA LYS A 372 -22.62 9.46 4.72
C LYS A 372 -23.56 8.30 5.02
N PRO A 373 -24.04 7.56 4.00
CA PRO A 373 -24.87 6.41 4.23
C PRO A 373 -24.09 5.44 5.12
N ILE A 374 -24.67 5.11 6.27
CA ILE A 374 -24.19 4.01 7.09
C ILE A 374 -24.22 2.80 6.17
N PHE A 375 -23.07 2.32 5.72
CA PHE A 375 -22.99 1.02 5.05
C PHE A 375 -23.42 -0.02 6.09
N ARG A 376 -24.74 -0.25 6.16
CA ARG A 376 -25.24 -1.46 6.79
C ARG A 376 -24.57 -2.60 6.04
N LYS A 377 -23.79 -3.40 6.75
CA LYS A 377 -23.44 -4.72 6.23
C LYS A 377 -24.75 -5.28 5.65
N PRO A 378 -24.78 -5.76 4.41
CA PRO A 378 -25.95 -6.46 3.94
C PRO A 378 -26.24 -7.53 4.99
N ALA A 379 -27.47 -7.57 5.47
CA ALA A 379 -27.92 -8.62 6.37
C ALA A 379 -27.43 -9.92 5.73
N ALA A 380 -26.78 -10.76 6.52
CA ALA A 380 -26.29 -12.04 6.06
C ALA A 380 -27.47 -12.75 5.40
N ALA A 381 -27.52 -12.68 4.08
CA ALA A 381 -28.41 -13.51 3.31
C ALA A 381 -27.96 -14.93 3.65
N ALA A 382 -28.88 -15.68 4.24
CA ALA A 382 -28.69 -17.08 4.52
C ALA A 382 -28.31 -17.78 3.22
N TRP A 383 -27.04 -17.97 3.02
CA TRP A 383 -26.50 -18.78 1.95
C TRP A 383 -26.73 -20.22 2.40
N GLY A 384 -27.81 -20.78 1.89
CA GLY A 384 -27.99 -22.20 1.88
C GLY A 384 -26.80 -22.86 1.22
N SER A 385 -26.27 -23.87 1.90
CA SER A 385 -25.25 -24.77 1.43
C SER A 385 -25.48 -25.18 -0.01
N SER A 386 -24.65 -24.71 -0.93
CA SER A 386 -24.44 -25.33 -2.23
C SER A 386 -23.00 -25.09 -2.59
N CYS A 387 -22.18 -26.09 -2.26
CA CYS A 387 -20.88 -26.30 -2.85
C CYS A 387 -21.02 -26.34 -4.37
N LEU A 388 -20.43 -25.38 -5.04
CA LEU A 388 -19.99 -25.56 -6.43
C LEU A 388 -18.53 -25.14 -6.53
N LEU A 389 -17.69 -26.14 -6.37
CA LEU A 389 -16.30 -26.18 -6.82
C LEU A 389 -16.35 -26.01 -8.36
N SER A 390 -15.96 -24.90 -8.90
CA SER A 390 -15.60 -24.77 -10.31
C SER A 390 -14.10 -24.90 -10.48
N HIS A 391 -13.75 -26.03 -10.90
CA HIS A 391 -12.62 -26.59 -11.60
C HIS A 391 -11.60 -25.62 -12.19
N LEU A 392 -10.37 -25.74 -11.68
CA LEU A 392 -9.15 -25.53 -12.44
C LEU A 392 -8.91 -26.77 -13.30
N PRO A 393 -8.47 -26.68 -14.55
CA PRO A 393 -8.11 -27.84 -15.33
C PRO A 393 -6.71 -28.35 -14.89
N VAL A 394 -6.71 -29.48 -14.23
CA VAL A 394 -5.51 -30.34 -14.07
C VAL A 394 -5.43 -31.20 -15.34
N SER A 395 -4.38 -30.98 -16.12
CA SER A 395 -4.05 -31.90 -17.22
C SER A 395 -3.65 -33.25 -16.65
N GLY A 396 -4.56 -34.21 -16.76
CA GLY A 396 -4.33 -35.60 -16.42
C GLY A 396 -3.52 -36.30 -17.50
N ALA A 397 -2.44 -36.95 -17.11
CA ALA A 397 -1.76 -37.95 -17.87
C ALA A 397 -2.59 -39.22 -17.81
N SER A 398 -3.08 -39.71 -18.93
CA SER A 398 -3.64 -41.05 -19.08
C SER A 398 -2.56 -42.03 -19.53
N SER A 399 -2.29 -42.99 -18.65
CA SER A 399 -1.62 -44.25 -18.97
C SER A 399 -2.49 -45.09 -19.88
N GLN A 400 -1.95 -45.51 -21.01
CA GLN A 400 -2.37 -46.77 -21.66
C GLN A 400 -1.14 -47.60 -21.97
N GLN A 401 -1.10 -48.74 -21.34
CA GLN A 401 -0.25 -49.91 -21.67
C GLN A 401 -0.70 -50.52 -23.00
N SER A 402 0.25 -50.82 -23.87
CA SER A 402 0.22 -52.07 -24.64
C SER A 402 1.60 -52.36 -25.23
N SER A 403 2.18 -53.40 -24.70
CA SER A 403 3.02 -54.49 -25.26
C SER A 403 3.62 -54.32 -26.65
N LEU A 404 4.90 -54.55 -26.76
CA LEU A 404 5.68 -55.56 -27.47
C LEU A 404 7.05 -55.02 -27.91
N ALA A 405 8.08 -55.66 -27.46
CA ALA A 405 9.46 -55.58 -27.93
C ALA A 405 9.63 -56.51 -29.12
N PRO A 406 10.87 -56.74 -29.74
CA PRO A 406 12.12 -55.98 -29.68
C PRO A 406 12.80 -55.82 -31.09
N GLY A 407 13.88 -55.07 -31.17
CA GLY A 407 14.75 -55.04 -32.33
C GLY A 407 15.84 -53.98 -32.27
N ALA A 408 17.03 -54.36 -31.91
CA ALA A 408 18.27 -53.60 -32.13
C ALA A 408 18.89 -54.07 -33.48
N PRO A 409 20.06 -53.55 -33.95
CA PRO A 409 20.80 -52.31 -33.72
C PRO A 409 21.26 -51.64 -35.05
N GLY A 410 21.95 -50.50 -34.98
CA GLY A 410 22.66 -49.96 -36.14
C GLY A 410 23.15 -48.53 -36.00
N SER A 411 24.39 -48.44 -35.59
CA SER A 411 25.41 -47.41 -35.83
C SER A 411 25.19 -46.41 -37.01
N CYS A 412 25.29 -45.13 -36.78
CA CYS A 412 26.35 -44.19 -37.15
C CYS A 412 26.16 -42.87 -36.44
#